data_743431ec99c08c1653f554cab4641d7a
#
_entry.id   743431ec99c08c1653f554cab4641d7a
#
_cell.length_a   1.000
_cell.length_b   1.000
_cell.length_c   1.000
_cell.angle_alpha   90.00
_cell.angle_beta   90.00
_cell.angle_gamma   90.00
#
_symmetry.space_group_name_H-M   'P 1'
#
loop_
_entity.id
_entity.type
_entity.pdbx_description
1 polymer ?
#
loop_
_entity_poly.entity_id
_entity_poly.type
_entity_poly.pdbx_seq_one_letter_code
_entity_poly.pdbx_strand_id
1 'polypeptide(L)'
;LRDPTIAWGFSTTGACRWSNLPIPDPFNILKDAADHGLIFGLTVSHGPISSRTIASFARDDREFKDDEIADISTTVRRLHEITEPPASLTKAQKEALRCIAEGDRHAAAAAKLGITESAFKARLISVRERLKARTTAEALQRAKEYRLL
;
A
#
# COMPACT_ATOMS: atom_id res chain seq x y z
N LEU A 1 -5.54 7.31 17.51
CA LEU A 1 -4.14 6.88 17.35
C LEU A 1 -3.43 7.18 18.67
N ARG A 2 -2.94 6.13 19.37
CA ARG A 2 -2.21 6.30 20.64
C ARG A 2 -0.71 6.44 20.42
N ASP A 3 -0.19 5.78 19.38
CA ASP A 3 1.22 5.76 19.04
C ASP A 3 1.62 7.08 18.32
N PRO A 4 2.55 7.87 18.87
CA PRO A 4 2.97 9.15 18.30
C PRO A 4 3.72 8.97 16.99
N THR A 5 4.39 7.83 16.75
CA THR A 5 5.10 7.55 15.50
C THR A 5 4.12 7.35 14.35
N ILE A 6 3.05 6.61 14.60
CA ILE A 6 1.97 6.39 13.62
C ILE A 6 1.19 7.69 13.38
N ALA A 7 0.90 8.47 14.44
CA ALA A 7 0.24 9.76 14.29
C ALA A 7 1.07 10.72 13.42
N TRP A 8 2.38 10.78 13.64
CA TRP A 8 3.30 11.55 12.80
C TRP A 8 3.29 11.06 11.35
N GLY A 9 3.40 9.75 11.13
CA GLY A 9 3.43 9.17 9.79
C GLY A 9 2.14 9.42 8.98
N PHE A 10 0.99 9.57 9.63
CA PHE A 10 -0.24 9.99 8.96
C PHE A 10 -0.28 11.50 8.68
N SER A 11 0.35 12.32 9.51
CA SER A 11 0.33 13.79 9.35
C SER A 11 1.26 14.29 8.25
N THR A 12 2.34 13.55 7.93
CA THR A 12 3.37 14.00 6.99
C THR A 12 4.07 12.84 6.28
N THR A 13 4.95 13.16 5.33
CA THR A 13 5.86 12.21 4.67
C THR A 13 7.30 12.57 5.00
N GLY A 14 8.20 11.60 4.85
CA GLY A 14 9.63 11.75 5.13
C GLY A 14 10.12 10.80 6.21
N ALA A 15 11.16 11.18 6.91
CA ALA A 15 11.78 10.41 7.98
C ALA A 15 11.95 11.26 9.24
N CYS A 16 11.72 10.68 10.41
CA CYS A 16 11.87 11.36 11.69
C CYS A 16 12.48 10.42 12.73
N ARG A 17 13.56 10.84 13.38
CA ARG A 17 14.07 10.16 14.57
C ARG A 17 13.07 10.34 15.71
N TRP A 18 12.91 9.30 16.53
CA TRP A 18 11.99 9.37 17.68
C TRP A 18 12.39 10.45 18.68
N SER A 19 13.70 10.73 18.83
CA SER A 19 14.22 11.83 19.65
C SER A 19 13.78 13.22 19.18
N ASN A 20 13.41 13.39 17.91
CA ASN A 20 12.98 14.65 17.29
C ASN A 20 11.49 14.65 16.91
N LEU A 21 10.72 13.70 17.42
CA LEU A 21 9.31 13.56 17.05
C LEU A 21 8.50 14.77 17.58
N PRO A 22 7.82 15.55 16.73
CA PRO A 22 7.10 16.76 17.14
C PRO A 22 5.71 16.48 17.73
N ILE A 23 5.36 15.22 17.98
CA ILE A 23 4.07 14.79 18.51
C ILE A 23 4.24 14.32 19.95
N PRO A 24 3.42 14.81 20.89
CA PRO A 24 3.45 14.36 22.29
C PRO A 24 3.16 12.86 22.41
N ASP A 25 3.78 12.22 23.40
CA ASP A 25 3.56 10.82 23.77
C ASP A 25 2.84 10.71 25.15
N PRO A 26 1.55 11.04 25.23
CA PRO A 26 0.81 11.03 26.48
C PRO A 26 0.56 9.62 27.05
N PHE A 27 0.83 8.60 26.24
CA PHE A 27 0.65 7.19 26.64
C PHE A 27 1.97 6.49 26.97
N ASN A 28 3.11 7.22 26.96
CA ASN A 28 4.45 6.70 27.20
C ASN A 28 4.85 5.52 26.29
N ILE A 29 4.37 5.48 25.06
CA ILE A 29 4.66 4.39 24.09
C ILE A 29 6.16 4.31 23.80
N LEU A 30 6.81 5.45 23.58
CA LEU A 30 8.27 5.48 23.31
C LEU A 30 9.09 5.11 24.56
N LYS A 31 8.61 5.48 25.74
CA LYS A 31 9.24 5.07 26.99
C LYS A 31 9.11 3.57 27.21
N ASP A 32 7.92 3.01 27.03
CA ASP A 32 7.70 1.56 27.13
C ASP A 32 8.56 0.80 26.09
N ALA A 33 8.70 1.33 24.87
CA ALA A 33 9.60 0.77 23.87
C ALA A 33 11.06 0.77 24.33
N ALA A 34 11.53 1.87 24.92
CA ALA A 34 12.90 1.98 25.45
C ALA A 34 13.17 1.00 26.60
N ASP A 35 12.19 0.76 27.46
CA ASP A 35 12.27 -0.22 28.55
C ASP A 35 12.43 -1.67 28.02
N HIS A 36 12.12 -1.91 26.74
CA HIS A 36 12.30 -3.17 26.03
C HIS A 36 13.49 -3.16 25.05
N GLY A 37 14.40 -2.19 25.16
CA GLY A 37 15.61 -2.10 24.33
C GLY A 37 15.41 -1.39 22.98
N LEU A 38 14.22 -0.86 22.69
CA LEU A 38 13.95 -0.07 21.47
C LEU A 38 14.16 1.43 21.77
N ILE A 39 15.44 1.81 21.98
CA ILE A 39 15.80 3.12 22.55
C ILE A 39 15.87 4.21 21.47
N PHE A 40 16.61 3.93 20.41
CA PHE A 40 16.81 4.87 19.30
C PHE A 40 15.95 4.46 18.13
N GLY A 41 14.96 5.27 17.80
CA GLY A 41 14.00 4.94 16.77
C GLY A 41 13.99 5.90 15.58
N LEU A 42 13.56 5.37 14.46
CA LEU A 42 13.32 6.08 13.20
C LEU A 42 11.95 5.67 12.67
N THR A 43 11.13 6.64 12.31
CA THR A 43 9.90 6.39 11.55
C THR A 43 10.01 7.02 10.18
N VAL A 44 9.67 6.24 9.15
CA VAL A 44 9.62 6.67 7.75
C VAL A 44 8.18 6.57 7.27
N SER A 45 7.68 7.64 6.63
CA SER A 45 6.35 7.69 6.04
C SER A 45 6.43 8.07 4.56
N HIS A 46 5.79 7.30 3.70
CA HIS A 46 5.77 7.52 2.25
C HIS A 46 4.39 7.24 1.65
N GLY A 47 4.08 7.94 0.54
CA GLY A 47 2.83 7.78 -0.22
C GLY A 47 1.73 8.79 0.17
N PRO A 48 0.64 8.84 -0.61
CA PRO A 48 -0.52 9.68 -0.32
C PRO A 48 -1.29 9.14 0.89
N ILE A 49 -2.12 9.97 1.51
CA ILE A 49 -2.89 9.59 2.70
C ILE A 49 -3.83 8.39 2.46
N SER A 50 -4.30 8.20 1.22
CA SER A 50 -5.14 7.08 0.80
C SER A 50 -4.38 5.76 0.65
N SER A 51 -3.04 5.81 0.55
CA SER A 51 -2.16 4.64 0.44
C SER A 51 -0.83 4.96 1.11
N ARG A 52 -0.85 5.11 2.45
CA ARG A 52 0.31 5.52 3.25
C ARG A 52 1.05 4.30 3.78
N THR A 53 2.35 4.22 3.48
CA THR A 53 3.27 3.28 4.14
C THR A 53 3.97 3.99 5.28
N ILE A 54 3.87 3.45 6.48
CA ILE A 54 4.57 3.91 7.67
C ILE A 54 5.39 2.73 8.18
N ALA A 55 6.69 2.94 8.33
CA ALA A 55 7.62 1.93 8.83
C ALA A 55 8.45 2.52 9.96
N SER A 56 8.51 1.82 11.09
CA SER A 56 9.34 2.20 12.23
C SER A 56 10.46 1.18 12.44
N PHE A 57 11.62 1.68 12.77
CA PHE A 57 12.86 0.92 13.01
C PHE A 57 13.41 1.36 14.35
N ALA A 58 13.97 0.45 15.11
CA ALA A 58 14.58 0.78 16.39
C ALA A 58 15.83 -0.03 16.63
N ARG A 59 16.71 0.49 17.48
CA ARG A 59 17.97 -0.11 17.93
C ARG A 59 18.28 0.34 19.35
N ASP A 60 19.21 -0.32 20.01
CA ASP A 60 19.55 -0.10 21.42
C ASP A 60 20.85 0.66 21.65
N ASP A 61 21.69 0.80 20.61
CA ASP A 61 23.10 1.24 20.76
C ASP A 61 23.35 2.71 20.44
N ARG A 62 22.67 3.29 19.44
CA ARG A 62 22.85 4.70 19.01
C ARG A 62 21.74 5.20 18.10
N GLU A 63 21.71 6.52 17.86
CA GLU A 63 20.87 7.13 16.84
C GLU A 63 21.24 6.67 15.42
N PHE A 64 20.22 6.63 14.55
CA PHE A 64 20.41 6.42 13.11
C PHE A 64 21.18 7.59 12.50
N LYS A 65 22.21 7.30 11.70
CA LYS A 65 22.95 8.31 10.94
C LYS A 65 22.14 8.77 9.72
N ASP A 66 22.52 9.92 9.14
CA ASP A 66 21.78 10.48 8.01
C ASP A 66 21.87 9.62 6.74
N ASP A 67 23.02 8.93 6.52
CA ASP A 67 23.20 7.98 5.44
C ASP A 67 22.30 6.73 5.63
N GLU A 68 22.23 6.18 6.83
CA GLU A 68 21.33 5.07 7.17
C GLU A 68 19.84 5.47 6.95
N ILE A 69 19.47 6.69 7.35
CA ILE A 69 18.11 7.21 7.15
C ILE A 69 17.79 7.35 5.66
N ALA A 70 18.73 7.79 4.85
CA ALA A 70 18.56 7.91 3.40
C ALA A 70 18.35 6.53 2.74
N ASP A 71 19.13 5.52 3.13
CA ASP A 71 19.02 4.16 2.62
C ASP A 71 17.70 3.50 3.03
N ILE A 72 17.32 3.62 4.31
CA ILE A 72 16.04 3.11 4.84
C ILE A 72 14.86 3.80 4.13
N SER A 73 14.91 5.12 3.97
CA SER A 73 13.85 5.88 3.28
C SER A 73 13.70 5.46 1.83
N THR A 74 14.82 5.20 1.14
CA THR A 74 14.81 4.69 -0.24
C THR A 74 14.20 3.30 -0.31
N THR A 75 14.53 2.43 0.64
CA THR A 75 13.96 1.07 0.73
C THR A 75 12.46 1.10 0.99
N VAL A 76 12.00 1.92 1.95
CA VAL A 76 10.56 2.08 2.27
C VAL A 76 9.79 2.61 1.07
N ARG A 77 10.34 3.61 0.37
CA ARG A 77 9.73 4.13 -0.87
C ARG A 77 9.60 3.05 -1.92
N ARG A 78 10.65 2.27 -2.18
CA ARG A 78 10.63 1.17 -3.14
C ARG A 78 9.63 0.09 -2.77
N LEU A 79 9.53 -0.27 -1.50
CA LEU A 79 8.52 -1.21 -1.01
C LEU A 79 7.11 -0.67 -1.24
N HIS A 80 6.87 0.61 -0.95
CA HIS A 80 5.60 1.26 -1.21
C HIS A 80 5.22 1.17 -2.70
N GLU A 81 6.12 1.57 -3.61
CA GLU A 81 5.90 1.55 -5.06
C GLU A 81 5.58 0.13 -5.60
N ILE A 82 6.20 -0.91 -5.00
CA ILE A 82 5.95 -2.31 -5.40
C ILE A 82 4.60 -2.81 -4.86
N THR A 83 4.22 -2.38 -3.67
CA THR A 83 3.03 -2.88 -2.95
C THR A 83 1.81 -2.00 -3.13
N GLU A 84 1.98 -0.75 -3.61
CA GLU A 84 0.87 0.17 -3.79
C GLU A 84 -0.17 -0.41 -4.76
N PRO A 85 -1.44 -0.50 -4.32
CA PRO A 85 -2.51 -0.90 -5.22
C PRO A 85 -2.71 0.15 -6.30
N PRO A 86 -3.08 -0.24 -7.53
CA PRO A 86 -3.36 0.70 -8.60
C PRO A 86 -4.49 1.64 -8.18
N ALA A 87 -4.32 2.93 -8.41
CA ALA A 87 -5.24 3.98 -7.97
C ALA A 87 -6.67 3.81 -8.52
N SER A 88 -6.82 3.19 -9.69
CA SER A 88 -8.14 2.91 -10.29
C SER A 88 -8.05 1.87 -11.40
N LEU A 89 -9.20 1.27 -11.72
CA LEU A 89 -9.43 0.55 -12.96
C LEU A 89 -10.20 1.42 -13.95
N THR A 90 -9.96 1.28 -15.25
CA THR A 90 -10.75 1.95 -16.27
C THR A 90 -12.19 1.41 -16.25
N LYS A 91 -13.14 2.15 -16.80
CA LYS A 91 -14.53 1.70 -16.94
C LYS A 91 -14.63 0.34 -17.61
N ALA A 92 -13.91 0.17 -18.74
CA ALA A 92 -13.88 -1.09 -19.48
C ALA A 92 -13.30 -2.27 -18.68
N GLN A 93 -12.29 -2.02 -17.84
CA GLN A 93 -11.71 -3.01 -16.95
C GLN A 93 -12.69 -3.41 -15.83
N LYS A 94 -13.40 -2.44 -15.24
CA LYS A 94 -14.43 -2.69 -14.23
C LYS A 94 -15.59 -3.52 -14.78
N GLU A 95 -16.08 -3.15 -15.97
CA GLU A 95 -17.15 -3.87 -16.65
C GLU A 95 -16.76 -5.33 -16.91
N ALA A 96 -15.55 -5.57 -17.41
CA ALA A 96 -15.05 -6.93 -17.64
C ALA A 96 -14.98 -7.76 -16.34
N LEU A 97 -14.46 -7.18 -15.24
CA LEU A 97 -14.42 -7.87 -13.96
C LEU A 97 -15.81 -8.11 -13.35
N ARG A 98 -16.77 -7.19 -13.56
CA ARG A 98 -18.16 -7.40 -13.09
C ARG A 98 -18.82 -8.57 -13.79
N CYS A 99 -18.66 -8.73 -15.10
CA CYS A 99 -19.14 -9.90 -15.81
C CYS A 99 -18.57 -11.22 -15.22
N ILE A 100 -17.28 -11.24 -14.91
CA ILE A 100 -16.66 -12.41 -14.27
C ILE A 100 -17.21 -12.63 -12.84
N ALA A 101 -17.42 -11.57 -12.08
CA ALA A 101 -18.00 -11.63 -10.73
C ALA A 101 -19.43 -12.19 -10.73
N GLU A 102 -20.19 -11.91 -11.78
CA GLU A 102 -21.55 -12.40 -12.04
C GLU A 102 -21.56 -13.86 -12.56
N GLY A 103 -20.40 -14.44 -12.85
CA GLY A 103 -20.26 -15.81 -13.34
C GLY A 103 -20.39 -15.96 -14.85
N ASP A 104 -20.37 -14.88 -15.60
CA ASP A 104 -20.47 -14.91 -17.07
C ASP A 104 -19.27 -15.63 -17.68
N ARG A 105 -19.52 -16.52 -18.66
CA ARG A 105 -18.46 -17.07 -19.51
C ARG A 105 -17.99 -16.00 -20.50
N HIS A 106 -16.74 -16.10 -20.97
CA HIS A 106 -16.11 -15.11 -21.82
C HIS A 106 -16.95 -14.71 -23.05
N ALA A 107 -17.57 -15.69 -23.73
CA ALA A 107 -18.43 -15.43 -24.87
C ALA A 107 -19.71 -14.64 -24.49
N ALA A 108 -20.35 -15.00 -23.37
CA ALA A 108 -21.54 -14.30 -22.87
C ALA A 108 -21.20 -12.88 -22.41
N ALA A 109 -20.10 -12.72 -21.67
CA ALA A 109 -19.61 -11.41 -21.24
C ALA A 109 -19.26 -10.50 -22.43
N ALA A 110 -18.59 -11.04 -23.45
CA ALA A 110 -18.26 -10.30 -24.66
C ALA A 110 -19.52 -9.83 -25.41
N ALA A 111 -20.51 -10.72 -25.57
CA ALA A 111 -21.81 -10.36 -26.18
C ALA A 111 -22.52 -9.28 -25.35
N LYS A 112 -22.56 -9.40 -24.01
CA LYS A 112 -23.18 -8.44 -23.10
C LYS A 112 -22.53 -7.05 -23.19
N LEU A 113 -21.21 -6.99 -23.41
CA LEU A 113 -20.47 -5.75 -23.56
C LEU A 113 -20.37 -5.22 -25.01
N GLY A 114 -20.94 -5.93 -25.98
CA GLY A 114 -20.90 -5.55 -27.39
C GLY A 114 -19.49 -5.57 -28.01
N ILE A 115 -18.63 -6.50 -27.57
CA ILE A 115 -17.25 -6.64 -28.04
C ILE A 115 -16.94 -8.08 -28.45
N THR A 116 -15.83 -8.30 -29.15
CA THR A 116 -15.37 -9.64 -29.48
C THR A 116 -14.82 -10.37 -28.23
N GLU A 117 -14.87 -11.71 -28.24
CA GLU A 117 -14.29 -12.49 -27.17
C GLU A 117 -12.77 -12.24 -26.99
N SER A 118 -12.06 -12.01 -28.10
CA SER A 118 -10.64 -11.65 -28.07
C SER A 118 -10.40 -10.31 -27.37
N ALA A 119 -11.24 -9.30 -27.64
CA ALA A 119 -11.17 -8.01 -26.96
C ALA A 119 -11.50 -8.14 -25.45
N PHE A 120 -12.46 -8.99 -25.08
CA PHE A 120 -12.79 -9.28 -23.69
C PHE A 120 -11.60 -9.93 -22.98
N LYS A 121 -10.97 -10.96 -23.57
CA LYS A 121 -9.75 -11.59 -23.03
C LYS A 121 -8.62 -10.59 -22.87
N ALA A 122 -8.38 -9.69 -23.83
CA ALA A 122 -7.39 -8.64 -23.73
C ALA A 122 -7.65 -7.68 -22.54
N ARG A 123 -8.92 -7.31 -22.30
CA ARG A 123 -9.30 -6.51 -21.12
C ARG A 123 -8.96 -7.23 -19.81
N LEU A 124 -9.23 -8.54 -19.72
CA LEU A 124 -8.89 -9.33 -18.52
C LEU A 124 -7.37 -9.46 -18.32
N ILE A 125 -6.59 -9.58 -19.38
CA ILE A 125 -5.12 -9.55 -19.31
C ILE A 125 -4.67 -8.21 -18.73
N SER A 126 -5.12 -7.10 -19.32
CA SER A 126 -4.79 -5.75 -18.84
C SER A 126 -5.20 -5.51 -17.38
N VAL A 127 -6.34 -6.06 -16.94
CA VAL A 127 -6.75 -6.02 -15.51
C VAL A 127 -5.76 -6.79 -14.63
N ARG A 128 -5.37 -8.00 -15.03
CA ARG A 128 -4.41 -8.80 -14.26
C ARG A 128 -3.05 -8.10 -14.13
N GLU A 129 -2.55 -7.53 -15.22
CA GLU A 129 -1.30 -6.75 -15.22
C GLU A 129 -1.41 -5.55 -14.27
N ARG A 130 -2.49 -4.78 -14.37
CA ARG A 130 -2.72 -3.59 -13.54
C ARG A 130 -2.85 -3.91 -12.06
N LEU A 131 -3.49 -5.03 -11.72
CA LEU A 131 -3.66 -5.51 -10.35
C LEU A 131 -2.50 -6.41 -9.88
N LYS A 132 -1.47 -6.61 -10.73
CA LYS A 132 -0.33 -7.53 -10.47
C LYS A 132 -0.78 -8.94 -10.10
N ALA A 133 -1.91 -9.39 -10.65
CA ALA A 133 -2.52 -10.69 -10.38
C ALA A 133 -2.09 -11.75 -11.41
N ARG A 134 -1.88 -12.97 -10.98
CA ARG A 134 -1.53 -14.12 -11.85
C ARG A 134 -2.75 -14.71 -12.54
N THR A 135 -3.91 -14.66 -11.89
CA THR A 135 -5.17 -15.22 -12.39
C THR A 135 -6.28 -14.17 -12.37
N THR A 136 -7.36 -14.42 -13.16
CA THR A 136 -8.54 -13.55 -13.14
C THR A 136 -9.28 -13.61 -11.81
N ALA A 137 -9.30 -14.78 -11.13
CA ALA A 137 -9.88 -14.92 -9.80
C ALA A 137 -9.13 -14.08 -8.77
N GLU A 138 -7.80 -14.10 -8.79
CA GLU A 138 -6.95 -13.26 -7.95
C GLU A 138 -7.16 -11.77 -8.25
N ALA A 139 -7.28 -11.39 -9.54
CA ALA A 139 -7.58 -10.03 -9.93
C ALA A 139 -8.92 -9.55 -9.39
N LEU A 140 -9.94 -10.40 -9.44
CA LEU A 140 -11.27 -10.10 -8.88
C LEU A 140 -11.21 -9.90 -7.36
N GLN A 141 -10.49 -10.77 -6.66
CA GLN A 141 -10.30 -10.67 -5.21
C GLN A 141 -9.59 -9.36 -4.83
N ARG A 142 -8.47 -9.05 -5.49
CA ARG A 142 -7.73 -7.79 -5.26
C ARG A 142 -8.57 -6.55 -5.58
N ALA A 143 -9.36 -6.58 -6.66
CA ALA A 143 -10.24 -5.47 -7.00
C ALA A 143 -11.30 -5.21 -5.92
N LYS A 144 -11.81 -6.25 -5.25
CA LYS A 144 -12.71 -6.14 -4.11
C LYS A 144 -12.00 -5.60 -2.87
N GLU A 145 -10.82 -6.14 -2.52
CA GLU A 145 -10.01 -5.70 -1.39
C GLU A 145 -9.64 -4.21 -1.50
N TYR A 146 -9.29 -3.77 -2.71
CA TYR A 146 -8.94 -2.37 -3.01
C TYR A 146 -10.16 -1.46 -3.26
N ARG A 147 -11.38 -2.00 -3.16
CA ARG A 147 -12.64 -1.26 -3.42
C ARG A 147 -12.67 -0.59 -4.80
N LEU A 148 -12.17 -1.28 -5.82
CA LEU A 148 -12.09 -0.77 -7.20
C LEU A 148 -13.30 -1.18 -8.08
N LEU A 149 -14.17 -2.05 -7.59
CA LEU A 149 -15.39 -2.53 -8.26
C LEU A 149 -16.65 -1.84 -7.76
#